data_16c5d8fe1054652557c01a81e4593d0e
#
_entry.id   16c5d8fe1054652557c01a81e4593d0e
#
_cell.length_a   1.000
_cell.length_b   1.000
_cell.length_c   1.000
_cell.angle_alpha   90.00
_cell.angle_beta   90.00
_cell.angle_gamma   90.00
#
_symmetry.space_group_name_H-M   'P 1'
#
loop_
_entity.id
_entity.type
_entity.pdbx_description
1 polymer ?
#
loop_
_entity_poly.entity_id
_entity_poly.type
_entity_poly.pdbx_seq_one_letter_code
_entity_poly.pdbx_strand_id
1 'polypeptide(L)' 'MHYIIEVELETDGRWIAEIVSLPGVMAYGNTREEAIAKTQALAVILEL' A
#
# COMPACT_ATOMS: atom_id res chain seq x y z
N MET A 1 -0.76 6.97 -14.81
CA MET A 1 -1.65 7.40 -13.73
C MET A 1 -0.86 7.53 -12.43
N HIS A 2 -1.16 8.53 -11.65
CA HIS A 2 -0.41 8.78 -10.42
C HIS A 2 -1.28 8.53 -9.19
N TYR A 3 -0.72 7.81 -8.23
CA TYR A 3 -1.37 7.58 -6.94
C TYR A 3 -0.46 8.11 -5.83
N ILE A 4 -1.10 8.66 -4.81
CA ILE A 4 -0.38 9.01 -3.59
C ILE A 4 -0.49 7.83 -2.66
N ILE A 5 0.66 7.28 -2.28
CA ILE A 5 0.72 6.16 -1.36
C ILE A 5 1.25 6.65 -0.02
N GLU A 6 0.45 6.49 1.02
CA GLU A 6 0.89 6.79 2.38
C GLU A 6 1.43 5.52 3.01
N VAL A 7 2.56 5.63 3.69
CA VAL A 7 3.24 4.49 4.28
C VAL A 7 3.49 4.79 5.75
N GLU A 8 3.20 3.83 6.61
CA GLU A 8 3.36 4.01 8.04
C GLU A 8 3.94 2.75 8.67
N LEU A 9 4.82 2.93 9.64
CA LEU A 9 5.35 1.82 10.43
C LEU A 9 4.44 1.59 11.63
N GLU A 10 3.91 0.39 11.74
CA GLU A 10 3.05 0.01 12.85
C GLU A 10 3.86 -0.33 14.08
N THR A 11 3.22 -0.28 15.25
CA THR A 11 3.91 -0.53 16.52
C THR A 11 4.45 -1.96 16.64
N ASP A 12 3.90 -2.90 15.91
CA ASP A 12 4.36 -4.28 15.91
C ASP A 12 5.49 -4.56 14.90
N GLY A 13 5.98 -3.51 14.24
CA GLY A 13 7.09 -3.64 13.29
C GLY A 13 6.69 -3.89 11.86
N ARG A 14 5.40 -4.02 11.57
CA ARG A 14 4.94 -4.15 10.19
C ARG A 14 4.77 -2.77 9.56
N TRP A 15 4.90 -2.75 8.25
CA TRP A 15 4.62 -1.54 7.47
C TRP A 15 3.25 -1.68 6.81
N ILE A 16 2.52 -0.58 6.73
CA ILE A 16 1.26 -0.53 6.00
C ILE A 16 1.37 0.56 4.94
N ALA A 17 0.91 0.25 3.73
CA ALA A 17 0.83 1.22 2.64
C ALA A 17 -0.61 1.30 2.18
N GLU A 18 -1.07 2.51 1.88
CA GLU A 18 -2.45 2.76 1.49
C GLU A 18 -2.47 3.78 0.35
N ILE A 19 -3.35 3.55 -0.63
CA ILE A 19 -3.58 4.54 -1.67
C ILE A 19 -4.72 5.44 -1.22
N VAL A 20 -4.39 6.71 -1.02
CA VAL A 20 -5.32 7.69 -0.42
C VAL A 20 -6.61 7.81 -1.22
N SER A 21 -6.50 7.83 -2.54
CA SER A 21 -7.66 8.04 -3.42
C SER A 21 -8.47 6.79 -3.71
N LEU A 22 -8.03 5.63 -3.25
CA LEU A 22 -8.72 4.35 -3.47
C LEU A 22 -8.99 3.69 -2.12
N PRO A 23 -10.08 4.04 -1.46
CA PRO A 23 -10.39 3.48 -0.14
C PRO A 23 -10.39 1.95 -0.16
N GLY A 24 -9.76 1.36 0.84
CA GLY A 24 -9.64 -0.09 0.94
C GLY A 24 -8.46 -0.70 0.20
N VAL A 25 -7.74 0.08 -0.60
CA VAL A 25 -6.55 -0.42 -1.29
C VAL A 25 -5.35 -0.18 -0.39
N MET A 26 -5.03 -1.18 0.41
CA MET A 26 -3.96 -1.13 1.37
C MET A 26 -3.36 -2.51 1.55
N ALA A 27 -2.11 -2.56 1.99
CA ALA A 27 -1.45 -3.84 2.25
C ALA A 27 -0.37 -3.66 3.30
N TYR A 28 -0.11 -4.76 4.03
CA TYR A 28 0.98 -4.82 4.99
C TYR A 28 2.21 -5.46 4.36
N GLY A 29 3.37 -5.13 4.88
CA GLY A 29 4.62 -5.78 4.51
C GLY A 29 5.60 -5.76 5.67
N ASN A 30 6.61 -6.61 5.58
CA ASN A 30 7.67 -6.63 6.58
C ASN A 30 8.68 -5.50 6.36
N THR A 31 8.69 -4.92 5.18
CA THR A 31 9.50 -3.76 4.84
C THR A 31 8.61 -2.72 4.19
N ARG A 32 9.11 -1.48 4.15
CA ARG A 32 8.42 -0.39 3.49
C ARG A 32 8.19 -0.71 2.01
N GLU A 33 9.21 -1.20 1.34
CA GLU A 33 9.16 -1.55 -0.08
C GLU A 33 8.17 -2.66 -0.36
N GLU A 34 8.09 -3.66 0.52
CA GLU A 34 7.15 -4.75 0.35
C GLU A 34 5.71 -4.25 0.45
N ALA A 35 5.41 -3.42 1.44
CA ALA A 35 4.07 -2.86 1.61
C ALA A 35 3.65 -2.05 0.37
N ILE A 36 4.56 -1.23 -0.14
CA ILE A 36 4.30 -0.42 -1.32
C ILE A 36 4.04 -1.30 -2.54
N ALA A 37 4.88 -2.30 -2.75
CA ALA A 37 4.74 -3.19 -3.91
C ALA A 37 3.42 -3.94 -3.90
N LYS A 38 3.02 -4.44 -2.73
CA LYS A 38 1.74 -5.14 -2.60
C LYS A 38 0.55 -4.22 -2.87
N THR A 39 0.63 -2.99 -2.37
CA THR A 39 -0.44 -2.00 -2.58
C THR A 39 -0.54 -1.61 -4.05
N GLN A 40 0.60 -1.45 -4.73
CA GLN A 40 0.60 -1.16 -6.17
C GLN A 40 -0.01 -2.30 -6.98
N ALA A 41 0.27 -3.55 -6.58
CA ALA A 41 -0.31 -4.71 -7.27
C ALA A 41 -1.85 -4.72 -7.14
N LEU A 42 -2.37 -4.37 -5.96
CA LEU A 42 -3.81 -4.28 -5.76
C LEU A 42 -4.43 -3.19 -6.63
N ALA A 43 -3.76 -2.05 -6.77
CA ALA A 43 -4.26 -0.97 -7.61
C ALA A 43 -4.34 -1.38 -9.07
N VAL A 44 -3.35 -2.12 -9.56
CA VAL A 44 -3.34 -2.61 -10.94
C VAL A 44 -4.53 -3.56 -11.18
N ILE A 45 -4.80 -4.45 -10.23
CA ILE A 45 -5.94 -5.37 -10.34
C ILE A 45 -7.26 -4.61 -10.42
N LEU A 46 -7.41 -3.57 -9.60
CA LEU A 46 -8.64 -2.79 -9.57
C LEU A 46 -8.87 -1.98 -10.85
N GLU A 47 -7.81 -1.65 -11.58
CA GLU A 47 -7.92 -0.88 -12.81
C GLU A 47 -8.19 -1.74 -14.04
N LEU A 48 -8.08 -3.04 -13.90
CA LEU A 48 -8.38 -3.94 -15.00
C LEU A 48 -9.89 -4.13 -15.14
#